data_2781e50b0fbec4ef86a794bdf7612e3e
#
_entry.id   2781e50b0fbec4ef86a794bdf7612e3e
#
_cell.length_a   1.000
_cell.length_b   1.000
_cell.length_c   1.000
_cell.angle_alpha   90.00
_cell.angle_beta   90.00
_cell.angle_gamma   90.00
#
_symmetry.space_group_name_H-M   'P 1'
#
loop_
_entity.id
_entity.type
_entity.pdbx_description
1 polymer ?
#
loop_
_entity_poly.entity_id
_entity_poly.type
_entity_poly.pdbx_seq_one_letter_code
_entity_poly.pdbx_strand_id
1 'polypeptide(L)'
;MIDVSNVTHHYGVKPVLRDVSLSVEKGELIALMGPNGMGKSTLMAVMAGIMWPVKGYVEIDGKRRRSSEAAELAIRQKVVYLTAEPWLPQFRTGRQWLLASGRLYGVADDRLLPHAESLLDVFDLSEKADSLVSSYSTGQKKKMALCTALVTDAPVMLLDEPFAGGLDPSAIFALRRILLHHREKRDRTVVIATPVPELVTELADRVGVIADGKLVAFDTVAAFCKRDGVERSLEDAYQTIVNPHTLDKFNRYLQVVGLQVVGQ
;
A
#
# COMPACT_ATOMS: atom_id res chain seq x y z
N MET A 1 15.28 1.76 -3.28
CA MET A 1 15.26 2.55 -2.05
C MET A 1 14.36 3.76 -2.22
N ILE A 2 13.56 4.08 -1.22
CA ILE A 2 12.69 5.26 -1.20
C ILE A 2 13.08 6.07 0.03
N ASP A 3 13.39 7.35 -0.14
CA ASP A 3 13.68 8.27 0.96
C ASP A 3 12.67 9.41 0.95
N VAL A 4 11.96 9.55 2.05
CA VAL A 4 11.02 10.64 2.32
C VAL A 4 11.66 11.53 3.37
N SER A 5 11.88 12.81 3.05
CA SER A 5 12.60 13.74 3.91
C SER A 5 11.75 14.96 4.27
N ASN A 6 11.40 15.07 5.54
CA ASN A 6 10.69 16.20 6.16
C ASN A 6 9.43 16.66 5.40
N VAL A 7 8.67 15.68 4.88
CA VAL A 7 7.49 15.94 4.05
C VAL A 7 6.37 16.55 4.88
N THR A 8 5.95 17.75 4.47
CA THR A 8 4.76 18.43 4.99
C THR A 8 3.82 18.73 3.84
N HIS A 9 2.54 18.44 4.00
CA HIS A 9 1.50 18.71 3.00
C HIS A 9 0.18 19.13 3.65
N HIS A 10 -0.58 19.99 2.96
CA HIS A 10 -1.92 20.42 3.38
C HIS A 10 -2.83 20.68 2.16
N TYR A 11 -4.14 20.41 2.31
CA TYR A 11 -5.17 20.73 1.31
C TYR A 11 -5.87 22.06 1.58
N GLY A 12 -5.35 22.86 2.46
CA GLY A 12 -5.92 24.15 2.89
C GLY A 12 -5.18 24.62 4.13
N VAL A 13 -5.91 24.95 5.20
CA VAL A 13 -5.33 25.54 6.41
C VAL A 13 -4.65 24.50 7.31
N LYS A 14 -5.23 23.29 7.44
CA LYS A 14 -4.70 22.26 8.34
C LYS A 14 -3.73 21.32 7.61
N PRO A 15 -2.53 21.10 8.13
CA PRO A 15 -1.60 20.14 7.56
C PRO A 15 -2.11 18.71 7.76
N VAL A 16 -2.08 17.93 6.66
CA VAL A 16 -2.41 16.50 6.62
C VAL A 16 -1.16 15.65 6.86
N LEU A 17 0.01 16.14 6.41
CA LEU A 17 1.32 15.58 6.73
C LEU A 17 2.17 16.65 7.40
N ARG A 18 2.88 16.25 8.47
CA ARG A 18 3.65 17.14 9.32
C ARG A 18 5.03 16.56 9.56
N ASP A 19 6.00 17.00 8.77
CA ASP A 19 7.41 16.66 8.95
C ASP A 19 7.66 15.14 8.95
N VAL A 20 7.08 14.43 7.98
CA VAL A 20 7.20 12.98 7.84
C VAL A 20 8.52 12.64 7.18
N SER A 21 9.32 11.78 7.84
CA SER A 21 10.55 11.23 7.29
C SER A 21 10.59 9.72 7.49
N LEU A 22 10.91 8.98 6.43
CA LEU A 22 11.14 7.53 6.47
C LEU A 22 12.04 7.10 5.31
N SER A 23 12.71 5.98 5.48
CA SER A 23 13.50 5.34 4.43
C SER A 23 13.09 3.88 4.27
N VAL A 24 12.88 3.45 3.02
CA VAL A 24 12.56 2.07 2.64
C VAL A 24 13.71 1.52 1.82
N GLU A 25 14.26 0.39 2.22
CA GLU A 25 15.37 -0.23 1.52
C GLU A 25 14.91 -0.98 0.26
N LYS A 26 15.85 -1.24 -0.64
CA LYS A 26 15.55 -2.01 -1.85
C LYS A 26 15.15 -3.43 -1.48
N GLY A 27 14.04 -3.90 -2.05
CA GLY A 27 13.50 -5.24 -1.78
C GLY A 27 12.74 -5.35 -0.46
N GLU A 28 12.57 -4.27 0.28
CA GLU A 28 11.82 -4.24 1.54
C GLU A 28 10.32 -4.11 1.28
N LEU A 29 9.51 -4.84 2.05
CA LEU A 29 8.07 -4.66 2.11
C LEU A 29 7.72 -3.99 3.43
N ILE A 30 7.22 -2.75 3.37
CA ILE A 30 6.74 -2.03 4.54
C ILE A 30 5.23 -1.82 4.51
N ALA A 31 4.64 -1.73 5.69
CA ALA A 31 3.25 -1.35 5.85
C ALA A 31 3.11 0.01 6.55
N LEU A 32 2.22 0.85 6.03
CA LEU A 32 1.79 2.09 6.66
C LEU A 32 0.42 1.86 7.30
N MET A 33 0.36 1.96 8.61
CA MET A 33 -0.86 1.87 9.40
C MET A 33 -1.27 3.24 9.94
N GLY A 34 -2.49 3.35 10.39
CA GLY A 34 -3.05 4.56 11.02
C GLY A 34 -4.53 4.69 10.76
N PRO A 35 -5.27 5.49 11.54
CA PRO A 35 -6.68 5.74 11.32
C PRO A 35 -6.97 6.34 9.95
N ASN A 36 -8.21 6.23 9.50
CA ASN A 36 -8.63 6.86 8.25
C ASN A 36 -8.54 8.39 8.35
N GLY A 37 -8.13 9.04 7.25
CA GLY A 37 -7.95 10.49 7.21
C GLY A 37 -6.64 11.02 7.82
N MET A 38 -5.77 10.18 8.37
CA MET A 38 -4.52 10.60 9.03
C MET A 38 -3.34 10.83 8.09
N GLY A 39 -3.53 10.71 6.76
CA GLY A 39 -2.51 11.09 5.78
C GLY A 39 -1.80 9.93 5.07
N LYS A 40 -2.15 8.65 5.30
CA LYS A 40 -1.55 7.49 4.61
C LYS A 40 -1.59 7.62 3.09
N SER A 41 -2.78 7.76 2.52
CA SER A 41 -2.99 7.93 1.06
C SER A 41 -2.31 9.20 0.53
N THR A 42 -2.28 10.27 1.32
CA THR A 42 -1.57 11.50 0.96
C THR A 42 -0.05 11.26 0.88
N LEU A 43 0.52 10.53 1.85
CA LEU A 43 1.94 10.17 1.82
C LEU A 43 2.24 9.26 0.62
N MET A 44 1.39 8.27 0.35
CA MET A 44 1.50 7.41 -0.84
C MET A 44 1.47 8.22 -2.14
N ALA A 45 0.53 9.17 -2.26
CA ALA A 45 0.42 10.05 -3.42
C ALA A 45 1.63 10.99 -3.59
N VAL A 46 2.23 11.44 -2.49
CA VAL A 46 3.49 12.22 -2.51
C VAL A 46 4.65 11.33 -2.95
N MET A 47 4.79 10.12 -2.42
CA MET A 47 5.80 9.14 -2.87
C MET A 47 5.62 8.78 -4.34
N ALA A 48 4.38 8.62 -4.80
CA ALA A 48 4.05 8.35 -6.21
C ALA A 48 4.33 9.55 -7.14
N GLY A 49 4.50 10.77 -6.59
CA GLY A 49 4.69 12.01 -7.35
C GLY A 49 3.41 12.56 -7.99
N ILE A 50 2.24 12.07 -7.55
CA ILE A 50 0.93 12.62 -7.93
C ILE A 50 0.69 13.93 -7.19
N MET A 51 1.13 14.00 -5.93
CA MET A 51 1.05 15.19 -5.11
C MET A 51 2.42 15.79 -4.82
N TRP A 52 2.44 17.12 -4.64
CA TRP A 52 3.64 17.84 -4.26
C TRP A 52 3.61 18.15 -2.76
N PRO A 53 4.67 17.83 -2.03
CA PRO A 53 4.77 18.31 -0.66
C PRO A 53 4.99 19.82 -0.66
N VAL A 54 4.45 20.49 0.36
CA VAL A 54 4.69 21.93 0.58
C VAL A 54 6.11 22.16 1.10
N LYS A 55 6.62 21.20 1.90
CA LYS A 55 8.00 21.15 2.37
C LYS A 55 8.52 19.71 2.26
N GLY A 56 9.84 19.59 2.24
CA GLY A 56 10.50 18.32 2.11
C GLY A 56 10.53 17.79 0.68
N TYR A 57 10.95 16.56 0.51
CA TYR A 57 11.07 15.91 -0.80
C TYR A 57 11.04 14.39 -0.68
N VAL A 58 10.93 13.73 -1.84
CA VAL A 58 11.04 12.28 -1.98
C VAL A 58 12.14 11.95 -2.98
N GLU A 59 12.99 10.99 -2.64
CA GLU A 59 13.98 10.40 -3.54
C GLU A 59 13.66 8.92 -3.78
N ILE A 60 13.88 8.47 -4.99
CA ILE A 60 13.75 7.05 -5.38
C ILE A 60 15.00 6.66 -6.16
N ASP A 61 15.69 5.64 -5.68
CA ASP A 61 17.01 5.21 -6.21
C ASP A 61 17.99 6.38 -6.34
N GLY A 62 18.07 7.23 -5.34
CA GLY A 62 18.97 8.39 -5.29
C GLY A 62 18.60 9.52 -6.26
N LYS A 63 17.44 9.43 -6.92
CA LYS A 63 16.91 10.51 -7.77
C LYS A 63 15.80 11.23 -7.03
N ARG A 64 15.99 12.52 -6.82
CA ARG A 64 14.96 13.36 -6.21
C ARG A 64 13.85 13.64 -7.21
N ARG A 65 12.61 13.43 -6.79
CA ARG A 65 11.44 13.77 -7.60
C ARG A 65 11.50 15.25 -8.00
N ARG A 66 11.24 15.50 -9.29
CA ARG A 66 11.18 16.85 -9.88
C ARG A 66 12.47 17.66 -9.80
N SER A 67 13.59 17.04 -9.51
CA SER A 67 14.90 17.72 -9.64
C SER A 67 15.23 18.04 -11.10
N SER A 68 14.74 17.23 -12.04
CA SER A 68 14.77 17.45 -13.47
C SER A 68 13.70 16.61 -14.16
N GLU A 69 13.34 16.93 -15.40
CA GLU A 69 12.43 16.14 -16.22
C GLU A 69 12.93 14.71 -16.43
N ALA A 70 14.22 14.55 -16.70
CA ALA A 70 14.86 13.24 -16.85
C ALA A 70 14.80 12.40 -15.56
N ALA A 71 15.01 13.01 -14.39
CA ALA A 71 14.90 12.32 -13.11
C ALA A 71 13.46 11.87 -12.85
N GLU A 72 12.48 12.74 -13.11
CA GLU A 72 11.07 12.41 -12.91
C GLU A 72 10.61 11.29 -13.85
N LEU A 73 11.00 11.33 -15.13
CA LEU A 73 10.69 10.28 -16.09
C LEU A 73 11.29 8.92 -15.66
N ALA A 74 12.56 8.93 -15.25
CA ALA A 74 13.24 7.73 -14.77
C ALA A 74 12.60 7.13 -13.51
N ILE A 75 12.06 7.98 -12.62
CA ILE A 75 11.32 7.52 -11.44
C ILE A 75 9.96 6.93 -11.85
N ARG A 76 9.21 7.61 -12.73
CA ARG A 76 7.89 7.14 -13.19
C ARG A 76 7.94 5.77 -13.85
N GLN A 77 9.00 5.46 -14.58
CA GLN A 77 9.22 4.14 -15.17
C GLN A 77 9.46 3.03 -14.12
N LYS A 78 9.81 3.40 -12.89
CA LYS A 78 10.13 2.45 -11.82
C LYS A 78 9.04 2.30 -10.78
N VAL A 79 8.08 3.20 -10.70
CA VAL A 79 7.09 3.27 -9.63
C VAL A 79 5.70 3.04 -10.18
N VAL A 80 5.01 2.03 -9.69
CA VAL A 80 3.56 1.87 -9.88
C VAL A 80 2.84 2.26 -8.61
N TYR A 81 1.71 2.95 -8.75
CA TYR A 81 0.85 3.32 -7.65
C TYR A 81 -0.58 2.86 -7.89
N LEU A 82 -1.04 1.95 -7.04
CA LEU A 82 -2.44 1.55 -6.93
C LEU A 82 -3.11 2.40 -5.86
N THR A 83 -4.04 3.24 -6.26
CA THR A 83 -4.86 4.05 -5.35
C THR A 83 -5.96 3.20 -4.69
N ALA A 84 -6.47 3.64 -3.53
CA ALA A 84 -7.59 2.97 -2.86
C ALA A 84 -8.83 2.88 -3.79
N GLU A 85 -9.10 3.95 -4.54
CA GLU A 85 -10.13 3.99 -5.59
C GLU A 85 -9.44 4.11 -6.96
N PRO A 86 -9.14 2.99 -7.63
CA PRO A 86 -8.41 3.01 -8.88
C PRO A 86 -9.29 3.47 -10.04
N TRP A 87 -8.74 4.37 -10.86
CA TRP A 87 -9.33 4.70 -12.14
C TRP A 87 -8.98 3.64 -13.20
N LEU A 88 -9.98 3.22 -13.96
CA LEU A 88 -9.82 2.29 -15.09
C LEU A 88 -10.53 2.83 -16.33
N PRO A 89 -9.98 2.61 -17.54
CA PRO A 89 -10.56 3.12 -18.79
C PRO A 89 -11.84 2.36 -19.14
N GLN A 90 -12.98 3.05 -19.18
CA GLN A 90 -14.30 2.44 -19.35
C GLN A 90 -14.53 1.84 -20.76
N PHE A 91 -13.83 2.37 -21.78
CA PHE A 91 -14.01 2.01 -23.21
C PHE A 91 -12.90 1.10 -23.74
N ARG A 92 -12.15 0.44 -22.86
CA ARG A 92 -11.14 -0.58 -23.20
C ARG A 92 -11.55 -1.91 -22.61
N THR A 93 -11.11 -3.01 -23.23
CA THR A 93 -11.23 -4.32 -22.60
C THR A 93 -10.14 -4.48 -21.53
N GLY A 94 -10.35 -5.39 -20.57
CA GLY A 94 -9.36 -5.68 -19.54
C GLY A 94 -8.01 -6.07 -20.14
N ARG A 95 -8.00 -6.98 -21.10
CA ARG A 95 -6.79 -7.42 -21.82
C ARG A 95 -6.08 -6.26 -22.51
N GLN A 96 -6.82 -5.44 -23.26
CA GLN A 96 -6.24 -4.26 -23.93
C GLN A 96 -5.57 -3.32 -22.93
N TRP A 97 -6.20 -3.13 -21.76
CA TRP A 97 -5.65 -2.24 -20.74
C TRP A 97 -4.40 -2.81 -20.08
N LEU A 98 -4.37 -4.11 -19.76
CA LEU A 98 -3.17 -4.75 -19.21
C LEU A 98 -1.98 -4.65 -20.17
N LEU A 99 -2.19 -5.00 -21.44
CA LEU A 99 -1.12 -4.93 -22.44
C LEU A 99 -0.62 -3.49 -22.64
N ALA A 100 -1.51 -2.51 -22.68
CA ALA A 100 -1.12 -1.10 -22.76
C ALA A 100 -0.31 -0.66 -21.53
N SER A 101 -0.73 -1.08 -20.34
CA SER A 101 -0.05 -0.74 -19.08
C SER A 101 1.35 -1.36 -19.00
N GLY A 102 1.51 -2.64 -19.33
CA GLY A 102 2.82 -3.29 -19.35
C GLY A 102 3.78 -2.65 -20.38
N ARG A 103 3.29 -2.33 -21.58
CA ARG A 103 4.10 -1.63 -22.60
C ARG A 103 4.53 -0.24 -22.14
N LEU A 104 3.66 0.49 -21.43
CA LEU A 104 4.01 1.81 -20.88
C LEU A 104 5.20 1.74 -19.90
N TYR A 105 5.34 0.63 -19.19
CA TYR A 105 6.47 0.37 -18.30
C TYR A 105 7.65 -0.34 -18.99
N GLY A 106 7.56 -0.60 -20.29
CA GLY A 106 8.65 -1.19 -21.08
C GLY A 106 8.77 -2.71 -20.92
N VAL A 107 7.71 -3.39 -20.48
CA VAL A 107 7.70 -4.86 -20.46
C VAL A 107 7.66 -5.37 -21.89
N ALA A 108 8.62 -6.23 -22.27
CA ALA A 108 8.75 -6.78 -23.61
C ALA A 108 7.54 -7.67 -23.97
N ASP A 109 7.06 -7.59 -25.21
CA ASP A 109 5.81 -8.22 -25.63
C ASP A 109 5.81 -9.76 -25.50
N ASP A 110 6.95 -10.40 -25.69
CA ASP A 110 7.14 -11.86 -25.53
C ASP A 110 6.92 -12.32 -24.07
N ARG A 111 7.22 -11.47 -23.10
CA ARG A 111 6.98 -11.68 -21.68
C ARG A 111 5.61 -11.14 -21.25
N LEU A 112 5.18 -10.02 -21.82
CA LEU A 112 3.99 -9.29 -21.39
C LEU A 112 2.71 -10.11 -21.60
N LEU A 113 2.56 -10.73 -22.78
CA LEU A 113 1.34 -11.48 -23.08
C LEU A 113 1.13 -12.68 -22.14
N PRO A 114 2.10 -13.59 -21.94
CA PRO A 114 1.96 -14.67 -20.96
C PRO A 114 1.71 -14.17 -19.54
N HIS A 115 2.37 -13.07 -19.14
CA HIS A 115 2.19 -12.49 -17.82
C HIS A 115 0.77 -11.95 -17.62
N ALA A 116 0.24 -11.21 -18.60
CA ALA A 116 -1.12 -10.68 -18.56
C ALA A 116 -2.17 -11.81 -18.47
N GLU A 117 -2.01 -12.87 -19.29
CA GLU A 117 -2.90 -14.04 -19.24
C GLU A 117 -2.86 -14.74 -17.89
N SER A 118 -1.65 -14.94 -17.32
CA SER A 118 -1.51 -15.55 -15.99
C SER A 118 -2.15 -14.72 -14.89
N LEU A 119 -2.05 -13.37 -14.96
CA LEU A 119 -2.72 -12.50 -14.00
C LEU A 119 -4.25 -12.55 -14.13
N LEU A 120 -4.76 -12.57 -15.36
CA LEU A 120 -6.20 -12.71 -15.60
C LEU A 120 -6.73 -14.03 -15.04
N ASP A 121 -5.98 -15.12 -15.18
CA ASP A 121 -6.33 -16.44 -14.65
C ASP A 121 -6.30 -16.42 -13.11
N VAL A 122 -5.20 -16.00 -12.50
CA VAL A 122 -5.01 -15.96 -11.04
C VAL A 122 -6.09 -15.13 -10.33
N PHE A 123 -6.61 -14.09 -10.98
CA PHE A 123 -7.64 -13.23 -10.42
C PHE A 123 -9.07 -13.54 -10.94
N ASP A 124 -9.29 -14.68 -11.60
CA ASP A 124 -10.59 -15.11 -12.16
C ASP A 124 -11.22 -14.06 -13.09
N LEU A 125 -10.42 -13.48 -13.98
CA LEU A 125 -10.86 -12.48 -14.95
C LEU A 125 -10.77 -12.95 -16.40
N SER A 126 -10.33 -14.20 -16.66
CA SER A 126 -10.09 -14.73 -18.03
C SER A 126 -11.33 -14.64 -18.91
N GLU A 127 -12.50 -15.04 -18.40
CA GLU A 127 -13.75 -14.96 -19.17
C GLU A 127 -14.23 -13.54 -19.46
N LYS A 128 -13.78 -12.56 -18.67
CA LYS A 128 -14.10 -11.14 -18.83
C LYS A 128 -13.01 -10.33 -19.50
N ALA A 129 -11.88 -10.95 -19.82
CA ALA A 129 -10.70 -10.26 -20.33
C ALA A 129 -10.99 -9.40 -21.57
N ASP A 130 -11.86 -9.86 -22.46
CA ASP A 130 -12.23 -9.19 -23.70
C ASP A 130 -13.55 -8.39 -23.61
N SER A 131 -14.15 -8.33 -22.42
CA SER A 131 -15.28 -7.45 -22.12
C SER A 131 -14.80 -6.03 -21.77
N LEU A 132 -15.63 -5.03 -22.05
CA LEU A 132 -15.33 -3.64 -21.67
C LEU A 132 -15.25 -3.50 -20.14
N VAL A 133 -14.29 -2.75 -19.65
CA VAL A 133 -14.10 -2.48 -18.20
C VAL A 133 -15.34 -1.79 -17.60
N SER A 134 -16.13 -1.05 -18.39
CA SER A 134 -17.41 -0.47 -17.96
C SER A 134 -18.40 -1.53 -17.46
N SER A 135 -18.34 -2.76 -17.99
CA SER A 135 -19.24 -3.86 -17.61
C SER A 135 -18.78 -4.67 -16.38
N TYR A 136 -17.61 -4.34 -15.82
CA TYR A 136 -17.06 -5.05 -14.67
C TYR A 136 -17.78 -4.67 -13.38
N SER A 137 -18.02 -5.65 -12.50
CA SER A 137 -18.44 -5.40 -11.13
C SER A 137 -17.37 -4.63 -10.35
N THR A 138 -17.72 -4.09 -9.18
CA THR A 138 -16.77 -3.41 -8.30
C THR A 138 -15.58 -4.29 -7.94
N GLY A 139 -15.82 -5.56 -7.57
CA GLY A 139 -14.76 -6.54 -7.27
C GLY A 139 -13.89 -6.84 -8.49
N GLN A 140 -14.50 -7.03 -9.68
CA GLN A 140 -13.75 -7.24 -10.92
C GLN A 140 -12.88 -6.02 -11.30
N LYS A 141 -13.40 -4.81 -11.08
CA LYS A 141 -12.61 -3.57 -11.27
C LYS A 141 -11.42 -3.51 -10.32
N LYS A 142 -11.61 -3.88 -9.05
CA LYS A 142 -10.50 -3.94 -8.10
C LYS A 142 -9.45 -4.99 -8.48
N LYS A 143 -9.88 -6.21 -8.86
CA LYS A 143 -9.00 -7.25 -9.39
C LYS A 143 -8.22 -6.76 -10.63
N MET A 144 -8.90 -6.11 -11.58
CA MET A 144 -8.27 -5.56 -12.78
C MET A 144 -7.23 -4.48 -12.44
N ALA A 145 -7.51 -3.63 -11.46
CA ALA A 145 -6.55 -2.63 -10.99
C ALA A 145 -5.30 -3.26 -10.36
N LEU A 146 -5.46 -4.35 -9.60
CA LEU A 146 -4.34 -5.16 -9.08
C LEU A 146 -3.53 -5.77 -10.24
N CYS A 147 -4.19 -6.42 -11.19
CA CYS A 147 -3.52 -6.95 -12.38
C CYS A 147 -2.76 -5.84 -13.13
N THR A 148 -3.36 -4.64 -13.24
CA THR A 148 -2.72 -3.47 -13.86
C THR A 148 -1.43 -3.06 -13.14
N ALA A 149 -1.43 -3.06 -11.81
CA ALA A 149 -0.22 -2.75 -11.05
C ALA A 149 0.85 -3.85 -11.20
N LEU A 150 0.45 -5.11 -11.14
CA LEU A 150 1.35 -6.27 -11.19
C LEU A 150 1.98 -6.46 -12.58
N VAL A 151 1.22 -6.24 -13.67
CA VAL A 151 1.70 -6.45 -15.05
C VAL A 151 2.83 -5.52 -15.45
N THR A 152 2.99 -4.39 -14.76
CA THR A 152 4.03 -3.39 -15.03
C THR A 152 5.44 -3.87 -14.72
N ASP A 153 5.59 -4.92 -13.93
CA ASP A 153 6.89 -5.38 -13.41
C ASP A 153 7.71 -4.27 -12.70
N ALA A 154 7.06 -3.20 -12.26
CA ALA A 154 7.71 -2.08 -11.64
C ALA A 154 8.50 -2.49 -10.38
N PRO A 155 9.79 -2.08 -10.24
CA PRO A 155 10.60 -2.44 -9.08
C PRO A 155 10.12 -1.80 -7.76
N VAL A 156 9.29 -0.77 -7.82
CA VAL A 156 8.68 -0.11 -6.68
C VAL A 156 7.16 -0.13 -6.82
N MET A 157 6.49 -0.72 -5.85
CA MET A 157 5.03 -0.82 -5.80
C MET A 157 4.49 -0.08 -4.59
N LEU A 158 3.63 0.90 -4.84
CA LEU A 158 2.90 1.64 -3.83
C LEU A 158 1.43 1.19 -3.90
N LEU A 159 0.92 0.52 -2.85
CA LEU A 159 -0.39 -0.12 -2.85
C LEU A 159 -1.25 0.46 -1.73
N ASP A 160 -2.21 1.31 -2.07
CA ASP A 160 -3.11 1.95 -1.11
C ASP A 160 -4.38 1.10 -0.95
N GLU A 161 -4.56 0.54 0.23
CA GLU A 161 -5.65 -0.37 0.60
C GLU A 161 -5.89 -1.51 -0.44
N PRO A 162 -4.83 -2.26 -0.82
CA PRO A 162 -4.95 -3.23 -1.91
C PRO A 162 -5.90 -4.38 -1.60
N PHE A 163 -6.16 -4.67 -0.32
CA PHE A 163 -7.05 -5.73 0.14
C PHE A 163 -8.49 -5.28 0.41
N ALA A 164 -8.78 -3.98 0.32
CA ALA A 164 -10.12 -3.42 0.48
C ALA A 164 -10.91 -3.42 -0.83
N GLY A 165 -12.20 -3.06 -0.77
CA GLY A 165 -13.01 -2.77 -1.96
C GLY A 165 -13.68 -3.98 -2.61
N GLY A 166 -14.05 -4.99 -1.83
CA GLY A 166 -14.90 -6.11 -2.30
C GLY A 166 -14.15 -7.19 -3.08
N LEU A 167 -12.87 -7.39 -2.77
CA LEU A 167 -12.15 -8.57 -3.22
C LEU A 167 -12.73 -9.83 -2.56
N ASP A 168 -12.86 -10.89 -3.35
CA ASP A 168 -13.19 -12.21 -2.81
C ASP A 168 -11.99 -12.88 -2.11
N PRO A 169 -12.21 -13.93 -1.30
CA PRO A 169 -11.14 -14.62 -0.57
C PRO A 169 -10.03 -15.14 -1.48
N SER A 170 -10.35 -15.62 -2.69
CA SER A 170 -9.36 -16.13 -3.65
C SER A 170 -8.41 -15.05 -4.12
N ALA A 171 -8.94 -13.86 -4.46
CA ALA A 171 -8.12 -12.73 -4.87
C ALA A 171 -7.24 -12.19 -3.73
N ILE A 172 -7.77 -12.16 -2.49
CA ILE A 172 -6.99 -11.81 -1.30
C ILE A 172 -5.84 -12.81 -1.11
N PHE A 173 -6.12 -14.11 -1.18
CA PHE A 173 -5.11 -15.16 -1.08
C PHE A 173 -4.04 -15.03 -2.16
N ALA A 174 -4.44 -14.85 -3.42
CA ALA A 174 -3.52 -14.69 -4.54
C ALA A 174 -2.59 -13.47 -4.35
N LEU A 175 -3.14 -12.33 -4.01
CA LEU A 175 -2.36 -11.11 -3.75
C LEU A 175 -1.36 -11.31 -2.60
N ARG A 176 -1.80 -11.90 -1.47
CA ARG A 176 -0.91 -12.21 -0.34
C ARG A 176 0.26 -13.09 -0.78
N ARG A 177 0.00 -14.15 -1.55
CA ARG A 177 1.05 -15.07 -2.04
C ARG A 177 2.03 -14.37 -2.98
N ILE A 178 1.55 -13.50 -3.86
CA ILE A 178 2.40 -12.70 -4.74
C ILE A 178 3.30 -11.76 -3.93
N LEU A 179 2.75 -11.06 -2.94
CA LEU A 179 3.51 -10.12 -2.11
C LEU A 179 4.53 -10.83 -1.22
N LEU A 180 4.17 -11.98 -0.63
CA LEU A 180 5.12 -12.83 0.12
C LEU A 180 6.27 -13.29 -0.77
N HIS A 181 5.97 -13.73 -2.00
CA HIS A 181 7.02 -14.12 -2.95
C HIS A 181 7.99 -12.98 -3.24
N HIS A 182 7.49 -11.76 -3.50
CA HIS A 182 8.35 -10.59 -3.72
C HIS A 182 9.18 -10.24 -2.48
N ARG A 183 8.58 -10.33 -1.29
CA ARG A 183 9.30 -10.13 -0.02
C ARG A 183 10.44 -11.14 0.15
N GLU A 184 10.19 -12.44 -0.09
CA GLU A 184 11.20 -13.49 0.03
C GLU A 184 12.33 -13.33 -0.99
N LYS A 185 12.00 -12.97 -2.23
CA LYS A 185 12.96 -12.77 -3.32
C LYS A 185 13.70 -11.44 -3.23
N ARG A 186 13.22 -10.49 -2.45
CA ARG A 186 13.78 -9.12 -2.37
C ARG A 186 13.90 -8.43 -3.73
N ASP A 187 13.07 -8.80 -4.70
CA ASP A 187 13.12 -8.31 -6.08
C ASP A 187 12.27 -7.06 -6.30
N ARG A 188 11.32 -6.75 -5.38
CA ARG A 188 10.46 -5.57 -5.41
C ARG A 188 10.51 -4.84 -4.08
N THR A 189 10.50 -3.51 -4.14
CA THR A 189 10.27 -2.65 -2.97
C THR A 189 8.79 -2.34 -2.91
N VAL A 190 8.13 -2.70 -1.81
CA VAL A 190 6.68 -2.57 -1.70
C VAL A 190 6.31 -1.73 -0.49
N VAL A 191 5.42 -0.76 -0.69
CA VAL A 191 4.78 0.01 0.39
C VAL A 191 3.29 -0.26 0.33
N ILE A 192 2.72 -0.79 1.41
CA ILE A 192 1.30 -1.05 1.53
C ILE A 192 0.70 -0.10 2.57
N ALA A 193 -0.36 0.63 2.24
CA ALA A 193 -1.19 1.28 3.24
C ALA A 193 -2.38 0.37 3.55
N THR A 194 -2.55 -0.03 4.80
CA THR A 194 -3.66 -0.89 5.25
C THR A 194 -4.00 -0.63 6.71
N PRO A 195 -5.30 -0.68 7.09
CA PRO A 195 -5.71 -0.62 8.48
C PRO A 195 -5.73 -2.01 9.17
N VAL A 196 -5.37 -3.10 8.47
CA VAL A 196 -5.55 -4.50 8.93
C VAL A 196 -4.24 -5.05 9.54
N PRO A 197 -4.12 -5.17 10.88
CA PRO A 197 -2.89 -5.58 11.56
C PRO A 197 -2.42 -6.98 11.17
N GLU A 198 -3.34 -7.93 10.95
CA GLU A 198 -3.02 -9.32 10.63
C GLU A 198 -2.24 -9.42 9.31
N LEU A 199 -2.66 -8.65 8.31
CA LEU A 199 -1.96 -8.59 7.02
C LEU A 199 -0.55 -8.00 7.17
N VAL A 200 -0.40 -7.01 8.05
CA VAL A 200 0.90 -6.39 8.32
C VAL A 200 1.84 -7.38 9.00
N THR A 201 1.35 -8.10 10.00
CA THR A 201 2.13 -9.12 10.72
C THR A 201 2.67 -10.18 9.77
N GLU A 202 1.87 -10.59 8.79
CA GLU A 202 2.24 -11.63 7.83
C GLU A 202 3.18 -11.10 6.73
N LEU A 203 2.86 -9.93 6.17
CA LEU A 203 3.47 -9.46 4.93
C LEU A 203 4.69 -8.56 5.15
N ALA A 204 4.67 -7.70 6.19
CA ALA A 204 5.63 -6.62 6.27
C ALA A 204 6.94 -6.99 6.99
N ASP A 205 8.05 -6.41 6.54
CA ASP A 205 9.32 -6.40 7.25
C ASP A 205 9.30 -5.35 8.37
N ARG A 206 8.76 -4.15 8.02
CA ARG A 206 8.64 -3.01 8.94
C ARG A 206 7.25 -2.40 8.86
N VAL A 207 6.85 -1.76 9.94
CA VAL A 207 5.58 -1.05 10.06
C VAL A 207 5.82 0.40 10.44
N GLY A 208 5.15 1.31 9.71
CA GLY A 208 5.07 2.73 10.03
C GLY A 208 3.66 3.08 10.50
N VAL A 209 3.54 3.81 11.60
CA VAL A 209 2.25 4.29 12.09
C VAL A 209 2.13 5.79 11.89
N ILE A 210 1.08 6.20 11.16
CA ILE A 210 0.77 7.61 10.92
C ILE A 210 -0.44 7.99 11.78
N ALA A 211 -0.22 8.95 12.67
CA ALA A 211 -1.24 9.55 13.50
C ALA A 211 -1.10 11.07 13.49
N ASP A 212 -2.21 11.80 13.38
CA ASP A 212 -2.26 13.27 13.29
C ASP A 212 -1.28 13.86 12.26
N GLY A 213 -1.11 13.16 11.14
CA GLY A 213 -0.23 13.57 10.06
C GLY A 213 1.27 13.39 10.33
N LYS A 214 1.66 12.73 11.42
CA LYS A 214 3.05 12.44 11.78
C LYS A 214 3.33 10.95 11.71
N LEU A 215 4.55 10.58 11.37
CA LEU A 215 5.05 9.23 11.56
C LEU A 215 5.44 9.07 13.04
N VAL A 216 4.59 8.42 13.81
CA VAL A 216 4.76 8.28 15.28
C VAL A 216 5.54 7.03 15.67
N ALA A 217 5.66 6.07 14.76
CA ALA A 217 6.49 4.89 14.92
C ALA A 217 6.92 4.38 13.54
N PHE A 218 8.15 3.84 13.45
CA PHE A 218 8.64 3.16 12.25
C PHE A 218 9.72 2.16 12.64
N ASP A 219 9.40 0.88 12.62
CA ASP A 219 10.28 -0.17 13.12
C ASP A 219 10.00 -1.52 12.43
N THR A 220 10.85 -2.53 12.67
CA THR A 220 10.53 -3.91 12.28
C THR A 220 9.25 -4.37 13.01
N VAL A 221 8.47 -5.24 12.37
CA VAL A 221 7.25 -5.77 13.00
C VAL A 221 7.57 -6.40 14.36
N ALA A 222 8.66 -7.14 14.46
CA ALA A 222 9.08 -7.78 15.72
C ALA A 222 9.43 -6.76 16.82
N ALA A 223 10.19 -5.70 16.49
CA ALA A 223 10.53 -4.64 17.44
C ALA A 223 9.30 -3.82 17.85
N PHE A 224 8.39 -3.59 16.90
CA PHE A 224 7.14 -2.89 17.17
C PHE A 224 6.27 -3.66 18.18
N CYS A 225 6.18 -4.99 18.06
CA CYS A 225 5.45 -5.86 19.00
C CYS A 225 6.10 -5.95 20.38
N LYS A 226 7.41 -5.66 20.53
CA LYS A 226 8.17 -5.70 21.79
C LYS A 226 8.45 -4.32 22.38
N ARG A 227 7.69 -3.32 21.98
CA ARG A 227 7.87 -1.95 22.43
C ARG A 227 7.66 -1.87 23.95
N ASP A 228 8.47 -1.06 24.62
CA ASP A 228 8.45 -0.86 26.09
C ASP A 228 8.75 -2.14 26.91
N GLY A 229 9.43 -3.12 26.32
CA GLY A 229 9.82 -4.36 27.00
C GLY A 229 8.68 -5.36 27.22
N VAL A 230 7.48 -5.07 26.71
CA VAL A 230 6.31 -5.96 26.77
C VAL A 230 6.02 -6.51 25.38
N GLU A 231 5.99 -7.83 25.25
CA GLU A 231 5.60 -8.51 24.02
C GLU A 231 4.07 -8.47 23.87
N ARG A 232 3.60 -7.95 22.75
CA ARG A 232 2.18 -7.78 22.42
C ARG A 232 1.91 -8.20 21.00
N SER A 233 0.63 -8.44 20.66
CA SER A 233 0.21 -8.52 19.26
C SER A 233 0.45 -7.18 18.56
N LEU A 234 0.57 -7.20 17.22
CA LEU A 234 0.69 -5.96 16.45
C LEU A 234 -0.53 -5.05 16.68
N GLU A 235 -1.72 -5.65 16.77
CA GLU A 235 -2.96 -4.93 17.04
C GLU A 235 -2.91 -4.19 18.38
N ASP A 236 -2.53 -4.87 19.46
CA ASP A 236 -2.44 -4.25 20.80
C ASP A 236 -1.38 -3.15 20.84
N ALA A 237 -0.21 -3.40 20.23
CA ALA A 237 0.86 -2.41 20.14
C ALA A 237 0.40 -1.18 19.35
N TYR A 238 -0.32 -1.38 18.25
CA TYR A 238 -0.92 -0.31 17.46
C TYR A 238 -1.97 0.48 18.25
N GLN A 239 -2.89 -0.22 18.95
CA GLN A 239 -3.92 0.44 19.75
C GLN A 239 -3.34 1.28 20.90
N THR A 240 -2.25 0.81 21.51
CA THR A 240 -1.55 1.56 22.55
C THR A 240 -1.03 2.92 22.05
N ILE A 241 -0.63 3.01 20.77
CA ILE A 241 -0.11 4.24 20.19
C ILE A 241 -1.24 5.16 19.71
N VAL A 242 -2.23 4.60 19.03
CA VAL A 242 -3.25 5.37 18.30
C VAL A 242 -4.45 5.70 19.18
N ASN A 243 -4.82 4.78 20.04
CA ASN A 243 -6.01 4.88 20.91
C ASN A 243 -5.71 4.41 22.35
N PRO A 244 -4.80 5.04 23.10
CA PRO A 244 -4.34 4.57 24.41
C PRO A 244 -5.49 4.37 25.42
N HIS A 245 -6.61 5.09 25.26
CA HIS A 245 -7.75 4.99 26.15
C HIS A 245 -8.81 3.95 25.73
N THR A 246 -8.61 3.24 24.61
CA THR A 246 -9.63 2.27 24.13
C THR A 246 -9.74 1.08 25.06
N LEU A 247 -8.64 0.55 25.55
CA LEU A 247 -8.63 -0.54 26.53
C LEU A 247 -9.32 -0.14 27.83
N ASP A 248 -9.07 1.08 28.33
CA ASP A 248 -9.73 1.60 29.54
C ASP A 248 -11.23 1.76 29.34
N LYS A 249 -11.65 2.21 28.17
CA LYS A 249 -13.09 2.32 27.82
C LYS A 249 -13.73 0.95 27.75
N PHE A 250 -13.06 -0.01 27.13
CA PHE A 250 -13.52 -1.38 27.02
C PHE A 250 -13.62 -2.05 28.39
N ASN A 251 -12.63 -1.94 29.24
CA ASN A 251 -12.64 -2.48 30.59
C ASN A 251 -13.77 -1.89 31.43
N ARG A 252 -14.01 -0.57 31.35
CA ARG A 252 -15.17 0.08 31.96
C ARG A 252 -16.50 -0.47 31.45
N TYR A 253 -16.61 -0.67 30.14
CA TYR A 253 -17.82 -1.29 29.57
C TYR A 253 -18.06 -2.68 30.14
N LEU A 254 -17.04 -3.55 30.21
CA LEU A 254 -17.15 -4.90 30.78
C LEU A 254 -17.61 -4.88 32.25
N GLN A 255 -17.05 -3.96 33.04
CA GLN A 255 -17.48 -3.78 34.44
C GLN A 255 -18.97 -3.39 34.57
N VAL A 256 -19.44 -2.46 33.71
CA VAL A 256 -20.84 -2.01 33.70
C VAL A 256 -21.80 -3.13 33.31
N VAL A 257 -21.42 -4.00 32.35
CA VAL A 257 -22.27 -5.10 31.89
C VAL A 257 -22.08 -6.41 32.66
N GLY A 258 -21.21 -6.42 33.68
CA GLY A 258 -20.97 -7.59 34.51
C GLY A 258 -20.23 -8.75 33.84
N LEU A 259 -19.49 -8.48 32.74
CA LEU A 259 -18.67 -9.45 32.03
C LEU A 259 -17.24 -9.42 32.58
N GLN A 260 -16.63 -10.60 32.74
CA GLN A 260 -15.21 -10.71 33.09
C GLN A 260 -14.34 -10.59 31.81
N VAL A 261 -13.17 -9.97 31.96
CA VAL A 261 -12.16 -9.91 30.92
C VAL A 261 -11.70 -11.34 30.64
N VAL A 262 -11.95 -11.86 29.43
CA VAL A 262 -11.47 -13.17 29.00
C VAL A 262 -10.00 -13.03 28.61
N GLY A 263 -9.10 -13.58 29.42
CA GLY A 263 -7.67 -13.75 29.12
C GLY A 263 -6.78 -12.61 29.60
N GLN A 264 -6.26 -12.73 30.79
CA GLN A 264 -4.89 -12.30 31.14
C GLN A 264 -3.98 -13.51 31.03
#